data_0e4bb0bce0786497a1ceb437eb1c7f09
#
_entry.id   0e4bb0bce0786497a1ceb437eb1c7f09
#
_cell.length_a   1.000
_cell.length_b   1.000
_cell.length_c   1.000
_cell.angle_alpha   90.00
_cell.angle_beta   90.00
_cell.angle_gamma   90.00
#
_symmetry.space_group_name_H-M   'P 1'
#
loop_
_entity.id
_entity.type
_entity.pdbx_description
1 polymer ?
#
loop_
_entity_poly.entity_id
_entity_poly.type
_entity_poly.pdbx_seq_one_letter_code
_entity_poly.pdbx_strand_id
1 'polypeptide(L)'
;MSDEESTEYFTLLCDDPSHEVVLVDCGAREMDVVLAVRKMTGQGLWHSRVLARRAPVTLLGGLSADRARSAVAVLRRAGARAEWSQEPEPGEGTAPSP
;
A
#
# COMPACT_ATOMS: atom_id res chain seq x y z
N MET A 1 -7.82 -33.35 -10.19
CA MET A 1 -8.31 -32.71 -9.00
C MET A 1 -7.41 -31.58 -8.61
N SER A 2 -6.19 -31.87 -8.29
CA SER A 2 -5.31 -30.79 -7.88
C SER A 2 -5.21 -29.74 -8.95
N ASP A 3 -5.24 -30.16 -10.18
CA ASP A 3 -5.10 -29.21 -11.26
C ASP A 3 -6.24 -28.23 -11.28
N GLU A 4 -7.41 -28.71 -11.03
CA GLU A 4 -8.56 -27.83 -11.03
C GLU A 4 -8.46 -26.82 -9.92
N GLU A 5 -8.02 -27.27 -8.78
CA GLU A 5 -7.90 -26.35 -7.66
C GLU A 5 -6.86 -25.30 -7.96
N SER A 6 -5.77 -25.71 -8.56
CA SER A 6 -4.73 -24.76 -8.89
C SER A 6 -5.24 -23.73 -9.86
N THR A 7 -6.02 -24.16 -10.81
CA THR A 7 -6.54 -23.26 -11.81
C THR A 7 -7.46 -22.23 -11.19
N GLU A 8 -8.32 -22.69 -10.31
CA GLU A 8 -9.23 -21.76 -9.66
C GLU A 8 -8.48 -20.75 -8.84
N TYR A 9 -7.49 -21.22 -8.12
CA TYR A 9 -6.71 -20.34 -7.29
C TYR A 9 -6.02 -19.29 -8.12
N PHE A 10 -5.48 -19.70 -9.24
CA PHE A 10 -4.81 -18.78 -10.12
C PHE A 10 -5.77 -17.71 -10.65
N THR A 11 -6.96 -18.13 -10.99
CA THR A 11 -7.95 -17.20 -11.49
C THR A 11 -8.29 -16.14 -10.45
N LEU A 12 -8.43 -16.58 -9.22
CA LEU A 12 -8.73 -15.64 -8.15
C LEU A 12 -7.63 -14.62 -7.99
N LEU A 13 -6.41 -15.05 -8.08
CA LEU A 13 -5.30 -14.13 -7.96
C LEU A 13 -5.31 -13.12 -9.07
N CYS A 14 -5.63 -13.57 -10.26
CA CYS A 14 -5.66 -12.66 -11.39
C CYS A 14 -6.76 -11.63 -11.26
N ASP A 15 -7.86 -12.03 -10.66
CA ASP A 15 -9.00 -11.13 -10.53
C ASP A 15 -8.87 -10.19 -9.35
N ASP A 16 -7.97 -10.50 -8.44
CA ASP A 16 -7.85 -9.71 -7.22
C ASP A 16 -7.14 -8.40 -7.51
N PRO A 17 -7.81 -7.27 -7.32
CA PRO A 17 -7.15 -6.00 -7.61
C PRO A 17 -6.06 -5.69 -6.60
N SER A 18 -5.06 -4.96 -7.04
CA SER A 18 -3.99 -4.51 -6.18
C SER A 18 -4.37 -3.19 -5.54
N HIS A 19 -3.87 -2.98 -4.35
CA HIS A 19 -4.14 -1.76 -3.62
C HIS A 19 -2.85 -1.08 -3.21
N GLU A 20 -2.93 0.21 -3.05
CA GLU A 20 -1.78 0.99 -2.61
C GLU A 20 -2.12 1.74 -1.34
N VAL A 21 -1.08 2.08 -0.60
CA VAL A 21 -1.23 2.84 0.64
C VAL A 21 -0.52 4.16 0.46
N VAL A 22 -1.23 5.24 0.69
CA VAL A 22 -0.71 6.59 0.53
C VAL A 22 -0.64 7.27 1.88
N LEU A 23 0.52 7.81 2.20
CA LEU A 23 0.68 8.64 3.39
C LEU A 23 0.32 10.05 2.99
N VAL A 24 -0.81 10.53 3.48
CA VAL A 24 -1.29 11.86 3.12
C VAL A 24 -0.60 12.93 3.93
N ASP A 25 -0.43 12.68 5.21
CA ASP A 25 0.18 13.65 6.10
C ASP A 25 0.80 12.91 7.27
N CYS A 26 2.02 13.30 7.60
CA CYS A 26 2.74 12.65 8.67
C CYS A 26 2.13 12.95 10.05
N GLY A 27 1.64 14.15 10.24
CA GLY A 27 1.07 14.52 11.52
C GLY A 27 2.14 15.00 12.48
N ALA A 28 1.73 15.18 13.72
CA ALA A 28 2.59 15.79 14.73
C ALA A 28 3.62 14.81 15.31
N ARG A 29 3.31 13.52 15.30
CA ARG A 29 4.21 12.53 15.89
C ARG A 29 5.07 11.90 14.81
N GLU A 30 5.95 12.72 14.26
CA GLU A 30 6.73 12.29 13.11
C GLU A 30 7.51 11.02 13.37
N MET A 31 8.16 10.93 14.52
CA MET A 31 9.00 9.76 14.79
C MET A 31 8.19 8.47 14.85
N ASP A 32 7.01 8.54 15.43
CA ASP A 32 6.15 7.37 15.49
C ASP A 32 5.78 6.91 14.09
N VAL A 33 5.49 7.85 13.22
CA VAL A 33 5.13 7.54 11.84
C VAL A 33 6.34 7.00 11.10
N VAL A 34 7.51 7.57 11.32
CA VAL A 34 8.73 7.11 10.68
C VAL A 34 9.00 5.65 11.05
N LEU A 35 8.81 5.31 12.33
CA LEU A 35 9.04 3.95 12.76
C LEU A 35 8.02 2.99 12.12
N ALA A 36 6.79 3.45 11.98
CA ALA A 36 5.78 2.62 11.32
C ALA A 36 6.13 2.41 9.85
N VAL A 37 6.56 3.46 9.18
CA VAL A 37 6.96 3.36 7.79
C VAL A 37 8.13 2.40 7.63
N ARG A 38 9.09 2.49 8.55
CA ARG A 38 10.24 1.63 8.52
C ARG A 38 9.84 0.16 8.61
N LYS A 39 8.93 -0.15 9.51
CA LYS A 39 8.46 -1.51 9.66
C LYS A 39 7.74 -2.01 8.42
N MET A 40 6.94 -1.16 7.83
CA MET A 40 6.15 -1.55 6.67
C MET A 40 6.98 -1.76 5.43
N THR A 41 7.91 -0.84 5.18
CA THR A 41 8.62 -0.84 3.93
C THR A 41 9.93 -1.58 3.99
N GLY A 42 10.45 -1.82 5.19
CA GLY A 42 11.75 -2.46 5.32
C GLY A 42 12.90 -1.53 5.01
N GLN A 43 12.63 -0.25 4.82
CA GLN A 43 13.67 0.71 4.53
C GLN A 43 14.39 1.11 5.80
N GLY A 44 15.57 1.71 5.65
CA GLY A 44 16.31 2.20 6.79
C GLY A 44 15.63 3.40 7.40
N LEU A 45 16.12 3.78 8.57
CA LEU A 45 15.50 4.86 9.33
C LEU A 45 15.55 6.18 8.56
N TRP A 46 16.69 6.48 7.99
CA TRP A 46 16.83 7.74 7.26
C TRP A 46 15.88 7.80 6.06
N HIS A 47 15.82 6.71 5.33
CA HIS A 47 14.96 6.66 4.16
C HIS A 47 13.49 6.77 4.54
N SER A 48 13.12 6.11 5.63
CA SER A 48 11.74 6.19 6.12
C SER A 48 11.38 7.61 6.53
N ARG A 49 12.35 8.32 7.08
CA ARG A 49 12.13 9.70 7.47
C ARG A 49 11.90 10.58 6.25
N VAL A 50 12.68 10.35 5.22
CA VAL A 50 12.51 11.09 3.97
C VAL A 50 11.12 10.83 3.40
N LEU A 51 10.68 9.58 3.41
CA LEU A 51 9.37 9.24 2.91
C LEU A 51 8.28 9.95 3.71
N ALA A 52 8.40 9.91 5.02
CA ALA A 52 7.38 10.53 5.87
C ALA A 52 7.28 12.03 5.61
N ARG A 53 8.39 12.65 5.30
CA ARG A 53 8.39 14.09 5.06
C ARG A 53 7.95 14.48 3.66
N ARG A 54 7.88 13.51 2.78
CA ARG A 54 7.45 13.76 1.41
C ARG A 54 5.96 13.62 1.23
N ALA A 55 5.22 13.43 2.29
CA ALA A 55 3.78 13.29 2.17
C ALA A 55 3.20 14.46 1.39
N PRO A 56 2.22 14.24 0.52
CA PRO A 56 1.63 12.93 0.24
C PRO A 56 2.54 12.05 -0.62
N VAL A 57 2.65 10.79 -0.23
CA VAL A 57 3.53 9.87 -0.93
C VAL A 57 2.95 8.46 -0.85
N THR A 58 3.11 7.69 -1.92
CA THR A 58 2.69 6.31 -1.92
C THR A 58 3.77 5.47 -1.26
N LEU A 59 3.41 4.79 -0.19
CA LEU A 59 4.36 4.00 0.57
C LEU A 59 4.47 2.57 0.07
N LEU A 60 3.34 1.97 -0.23
CA LEU A 60 3.29 0.57 -0.60
C LEU A 60 2.32 0.38 -1.75
N GLY A 61 2.56 -0.66 -2.52
CA GLY A 61 1.67 -1.02 -3.61
C GLY A 61 1.62 -2.52 -3.74
N GLY A 62 0.75 -2.99 -4.62
CA GLY A 62 0.65 -4.41 -4.88
C GLY A 62 0.09 -5.19 -3.71
N LEU A 63 -0.73 -4.60 -2.88
CA LEU A 63 -1.25 -5.22 -1.68
C LEU A 63 -2.68 -5.70 -1.87
N SER A 64 -3.06 -6.72 -1.11
CA SER A 64 -4.46 -7.08 -1.02
C SER A 64 -5.19 -6.00 -0.23
N ALA A 65 -6.51 -5.98 -0.36
CA ALA A 65 -7.30 -5.00 0.37
C ALA A 65 -7.08 -5.10 1.88
N ASP A 66 -7.00 -6.33 2.37
CA ASP A 66 -6.81 -6.52 3.80
C ASP A 66 -5.48 -5.97 4.28
N ARG A 67 -4.44 -6.20 3.52
CA ARG A 67 -3.13 -5.71 3.89
C ARG A 67 -3.05 -4.20 3.81
N ALA A 68 -3.67 -3.64 2.79
CA ALA A 68 -3.68 -2.19 2.65
C ALA A 68 -4.41 -1.55 3.82
N ARG A 69 -5.53 -2.14 4.20
CA ARG A 69 -6.32 -1.63 5.31
C ARG A 69 -5.53 -1.70 6.62
N SER A 70 -4.83 -2.82 6.82
CA SER A 70 -4.03 -2.99 8.03
C SER A 70 -2.91 -1.97 8.09
N ALA A 71 -2.26 -1.72 6.97
CA ALA A 71 -1.17 -0.76 6.93
C ALA A 71 -1.66 0.64 7.27
N VAL A 72 -2.82 1.02 6.71
CA VAL A 72 -3.39 2.32 7.00
C VAL A 72 -3.73 2.43 8.48
N ALA A 73 -4.25 1.35 9.07
CA ALA A 73 -4.59 1.37 10.48
C ALA A 73 -3.35 1.62 11.34
N VAL A 74 -2.23 1.00 10.98
CA VAL A 74 -1.00 1.19 11.71
C VAL A 74 -0.54 2.63 11.62
N LEU A 75 -0.61 3.21 10.43
CA LEU A 75 -0.19 4.59 10.25
C LEU A 75 -1.09 5.54 11.02
N ARG A 76 -2.37 5.29 11.02
CA ARG A 76 -3.30 6.15 11.75
C ARG A 76 -3.08 6.07 13.24
N ARG A 77 -2.72 4.90 13.74
CA ARG A 77 -2.41 4.76 15.16
C ARG A 77 -1.17 5.55 15.52
N ALA A 78 -0.26 5.68 14.59
CA ALA A 78 0.94 6.46 14.83
C ALA A 78 0.69 7.95 14.73
N GLY A 79 -0.52 8.34 14.34
CA GLY A 79 -0.87 9.74 14.27
C GLY A 79 -0.86 10.33 12.88
N ALA A 80 -0.66 9.50 11.87
CA ALA A 80 -0.60 9.98 10.50
C ALA A 80 -1.97 9.95 9.86
N ARG A 81 -2.09 10.69 8.78
CA ARG A 81 -3.24 10.60 7.92
C ARG A 81 -2.84 9.73 6.74
N ALA A 82 -3.53 8.63 6.55
CA ALA A 82 -3.19 7.68 5.50
C ALA A 82 -4.47 7.14 4.88
N GLU A 83 -4.35 6.73 3.63
CA GLU A 83 -5.47 6.20 2.88
C GLU A 83 -5.00 5.06 2.02
N TRP A 84 -5.91 4.21 1.62
CA TRP A 84 -5.62 3.12 0.72
C TRP A 84 -6.67 3.12 -0.38
N SER A 85 -6.25 2.71 -1.57
CA SER A 85 -7.14 2.69 -2.70
C SER A 85 -6.67 1.65 -3.69
N GLN A 86 -7.55 1.29 -4.59
CA GLN A 86 -7.23 0.34 -5.62
C GLN A 86 -6.31 0.98 -6.64
N GLU A 87 -5.25 0.27 -6.99
CA GLU A 87 -4.33 0.78 -7.99
C GLU A 87 -4.96 0.71 -9.36
N PRO A 88 -4.68 1.66 -10.21
CA PRO A 88 -5.14 1.57 -11.59
C PRO A 88 -4.38 0.45 -12.29
N GLU A 89 -5.09 -0.32 -13.08
CA GLU A 89 -4.46 -1.40 -13.81
C GLU A 89 -3.71 -0.82 -14.99
N PRO A 90 -2.48 -1.21 -15.14
CA PRO A 90 -1.66 -0.63 -16.21
C PRO A 90 -2.29 -0.81 -17.59
N GLY A 91 -2.83 -1.96 -17.84
CA GLY A 91 -3.43 -2.20 -19.13
C GLY A 91 -4.60 -1.31 -19.40
N GLU A 92 -5.42 -1.13 -18.40
CA GLU A 92 -6.60 -0.31 -18.55
C GLU A 92 -6.27 1.14 -18.64
N GLY A 93 -5.29 1.55 -17.88
CA GLY A 93 -4.90 2.93 -17.91
C GLY A 93 -4.50 3.35 -19.29
N THR A 94 -4.00 2.43 -20.05
CA THR A 94 -3.54 2.73 -21.38
C THR A 94 -4.63 2.55 -22.40
N ALA A 95 -5.32 1.47 -22.28
CA ALA A 95 -6.29 1.09 -23.28
C ALA A 95 -7.34 2.14 -23.53
N PRO A 96 -7.93 2.68 -22.52
CA PRO A 96 -9.01 3.63 -22.74
C PRO A 96 -8.57 4.91 -23.37
N SER A 97 -7.33 5.11 -23.41
CA SER A 97 -6.87 6.33 -23.98
C SER A 97 -7.55 6.71 -25.24
N PRO A 98 -7.81 5.88 -26.08
CA PRO A 98 -8.41 6.27 -27.35
C PRO A 98 -9.71 6.99 -27.19
#